data_67017780c704eeafe14855bc7c4f250e
#
_entry.id   67017780c704eeafe14855bc7c4f250e
#
_cell.length_a   1.000
_cell.length_b   1.000
_cell.length_c   1.000
_cell.angle_alpha   90.00
_cell.angle_beta   90.00
_cell.angle_gamma   90.00
#
_symmetry.space_group_name_H-M   'P 1'
#
loop_
_entity.id
_entity.type
_entity.pdbx_description
1 polymer ?
#
loop_
_entity_poly.entity_id
_entity_poly.type
_entity_poly.pdbx_seq_one_letter_code
_entity_poly.pdbx_strand_id
1 'polypeptide(L)'
;MLIHILHYVAFGGYLAAAGLLGLSFVRGSRDLPVGATLSLGVGFAAHAAGLVAYSIEWGELPLVGLGPSLSTLALIIALGALSLATLRAVSPLGLVLLPLVVVLVGTAMWSGVRPSGEHLAFRGLWFALHVLFAMVGYAALALAFAAGLMYLLQFRELKSKHFGAVFRFFPALDTLDRVGRRALLVGFPALTLALVLGWAWTARFQHSLEVRNPKVLWGVLSWTIFVAALLARKGSGRQGRRAALASVLGFALIVASYLWIRVQTPGAAFL
;
A
#
# COMPACT_ATOMS: atom_id res chain seq x y z
N MET A 1 4.23 15.68 21.21
CA MET A 1 5.68 15.39 21.10
C MET A 1 5.99 13.92 20.87
N LEU A 2 5.43 13.01 21.65
CA LEU A 2 5.64 11.55 21.55
C LEU A 2 5.32 11.01 20.15
N ILE A 3 4.18 11.36 19.56
CA ILE A 3 3.75 10.92 18.23
C ILE A 3 4.82 11.23 17.18
N HIS A 4 5.40 12.42 17.19
CA HIS A 4 6.45 12.80 16.24
C HIS A 4 7.73 11.97 16.43
N ILE A 5 8.18 11.77 17.68
CA ILE A 5 9.37 10.96 17.98
C ILE A 5 9.17 9.53 17.46
N LEU A 6 8.01 8.92 17.72
CA LEU A 6 7.70 7.58 17.28
C LEU A 6 7.65 7.46 15.73
N HIS A 7 7.15 8.47 15.03
CA HIS A 7 7.17 8.51 13.57
C HIS A 7 8.59 8.70 13.00
N TYR A 8 9.46 9.48 13.66
CA TYR A 8 10.88 9.58 13.27
C TYR A 8 11.61 8.26 13.45
N VAL A 9 11.38 7.54 14.55
CA VAL A 9 11.95 6.21 14.78
C VAL A 9 11.42 5.22 13.72
N ALA A 10 10.13 5.27 13.41
CA ALA A 10 9.52 4.43 12.38
C ALA A 10 10.15 4.70 11.00
N PHE A 11 10.25 5.97 10.62
CA PHE A 11 10.85 6.38 9.36
C PHE A 11 12.30 5.91 9.24
N GLY A 12 13.11 6.13 10.30
CA GLY A 12 14.51 5.68 10.35
C GLY A 12 14.63 4.15 10.24
N GLY A 13 13.76 3.41 10.96
CA GLY A 13 13.72 1.95 10.90
C GLY A 13 13.37 1.42 9.50
N TYR A 14 12.37 2.01 8.84
CA TYR A 14 12.00 1.63 7.46
C TYR A 14 13.07 2.00 6.45
N LEU A 15 13.69 3.17 6.59
CA LEU A 15 14.79 3.60 5.72
C LEU A 15 16.01 2.70 5.86
N ALA A 16 16.38 2.35 7.10
CA ALA A 16 17.46 1.40 7.37
C ALA A 16 17.17 0.01 6.78
N ALA A 17 15.95 -0.49 6.97
CA ALA A 17 15.53 -1.77 6.39
C ALA A 17 15.59 -1.75 4.86
N ALA A 18 15.09 -0.69 4.21
CA ALA A 18 15.15 -0.52 2.77
C ALA A 18 16.60 -0.45 2.27
N GLY A 19 17.47 0.32 2.95
CA GLY A 19 18.88 0.45 2.61
C GLY A 19 19.65 -0.85 2.74
N LEU A 20 19.46 -1.59 3.83
CA LEU A 20 20.11 -2.89 4.05
C LEU A 20 19.66 -3.92 3.02
N LEU A 21 18.37 -3.94 2.66
CA LEU A 21 17.85 -4.82 1.62
C LEU A 21 18.38 -4.44 0.23
N GLY A 22 18.45 -3.14 -0.06
CA GLY A 22 19.07 -2.62 -1.28
C GLY A 22 20.54 -2.99 -1.39
N LEU A 23 21.29 -2.90 -0.29
CA LEU A 23 22.69 -3.31 -0.23
C LEU A 23 22.87 -4.82 -0.49
N SER A 24 21.96 -5.66 0.05
CA SER A 24 21.95 -7.10 -0.22
C SER A 24 21.69 -7.40 -1.69
N PHE A 25 20.78 -6.67 -2.32
CA PHE A 25 20.52 -6.76 -3.75
C PHE A 25 21.76 -6.43 -4.59
N VAL A 26 22.45 -5.31 -4.28
CA VAL A 26 23.65 -4.90 -5.00
C VAL A 26 24.79 -5.91 -4.83
N ARG A 27 24.93 -6.49 -3.62
CA ARG A 27 25.92 -7.53 -3.31
C ARG A 27 25.57 -8.90 -3.90
N GLY A 28 24.35 -9.06 -4.43
CA GLY A 28 23.85 -10.35 -4.96
C GLY A 28 23.63 -11.42 -3.89
N SER A 29 23.55 -11.02 -2.63
CA SER A 29 23.25 -11.93 -1.51
C SER A 29 21.75 -12.18 -1.43
N ARG A 30 21.35 -13.45 -1.48
CA ARG A 30 19.92 -13.85 -1.27
C ARG A 30 19.50 -13.85 0.19
N ASP A 31 20.46 -13.83 1.11
CA ASP A 31 20.15 -13.80 2.51
C ASP A 31 19.70 -12.40 2.91
N LEU A 32 18.50 -12.33 3.51
CA LEU A 32 18.05 -11.12 4.17
C LEU A 32 18.98 -10.83 5.34
N PRO A 33 19.57 -9.65 5.42
CA PRO A 33 20.33 -9.30 6.60
C PRO A 33 19.38 -9.32 7.80
N VAL A 34 19.75 -9.99 8.87
CA VAL A 34 18.99 -9.97 10.14
C VAL A 34 18.71 -8.51 10.55
N GLY A 35 19.68 -7.61 10.33
CA GLY A 35 19.52 -6.19 10.57
C GLY A 35 18.37 -5.54 9.79
N ALA A 36 18.09 -5.98 8.56
CA ALA A 36 16.94 -5.43 7.80
C ALA A 36 15.61 -5.83 8.43
N THR A 37 15.47 -7.10 8.85
CA THR A 37 14.25 -7.59 9.50
C THR A 37 14.07 -6.95 10.88
N LEU A 38 15.14 -6.80 11.65
CA LEU A 38 15.09 -6.12 12.95
C LEU A 38 14.73 -4.64 12.81
N SER A 39 15.37 -3.91 11.88
CA SER A 39 15.05 -2.50 11.60
C SER A 39 13.60 -2.32 11.17
N LEU A 40 13.09 -3.23 10.31
CA LEU A 40 11.68 -3.24 9.90
C LEU A 40 10.76 -3.49 11.11
N GLY A 41 11.08 -4.45 11.96
CA GLY A 41 10.31 -4.76 13.18
C GLY A 41 10.27 -3.60 14.16
N VAL A 42 11.42 -2.97 14.43
CA VAL A 42 11.52 -1.78 15.31
C VAL A 42 10.72 -0.61 14.69
N GLY A 43 10.90 -0.35 13.39
CA GLY A 43 10.16 0.67 12.68
C GLY A 43 8.65 0.44 12.74
N PHE A 44 8.20 -0.80 12.53
CA PHE A 44 6.78 -1.17 12.61
C PHE A 44 6.23 -0.98 14.04
N ALA A 45 6.94 -1.44 15.06
CA ALA A 45 6.51 -1.31 16.45
C ALA A 45 6.39 0.18 16.86
N ALA A 46 7.40 0.99 16.53
CA ALA A 46 7.37 2.43 16.78
C ALA A 46 6.21 3.11 16.03
N HIS A 47 5.97 2.73 14.76
CA HIS A 47 4.87 3.27 13.96
C HIS A 47 3.50 2.93 14.56
N ALA A 48 3.29 1.65 14.91
CA ALA A 48 2.06 1.22 15.57
C ALA A 48 1.83 1.94 16.89
N ALA A 49 2.88 2.06 17.74
CA ALA A 49 2.83 2.83 18.97
C ALA A 49 2.50 4.31 18.72
N GLY A 50 3.04 4.90 17.65
CA GLY A 50 2.74 6.29 17.25
C GLY A 50 1.27 6.51 16.88
N LEU A 51 0.64 5.57 16.17
CA LEU A 51 -0.78 5.64 15.82
C LEU A 51 -1.68 5.34 17.04
N VAL A 52 -1.26 4.45 17.95
CA VAL A 52 -1.96 4.24 19.23
C VAL A 52 -1.89 5.51 20.08
N ALA A 53 -0.71 6.13 20.20
CA ALA A 53 -0.56 7.39 20.92
C ALA A 53 -1.42 8.51 20.31
N TYR A 54 -1.54 8.56 18.97
CA TYR A 54 -2.46 9.45 18.27
C TYR A 54 -3.90 9.23 18.72
N SER A 55 -4.36 7.97 18.73
CA SER A 55 -5.74 7.65 19.11
C SER A 55 -6.04 7.97 20.58
N ILE A 56 -5.04 7.82 21.47
CA ILE A 56 -5.18 8.17 22.89
C ILE A 56 -5.21 9.70 23.08
N GLU A 57 -4.31 10.43 22.40
CA GLU A 57 -4.18 11.90 22.55
C GLU A 57 -5.37 12.64 21.99
N TRP A 58 -5.92 12.17 20.84
CA TRP A 58 -6.97 12.88 20.11
C TRP A 58 -8.36 12.25 20.22
N GLY A 59 -8.49 11.07 20.83
CA GLY A 59 -9.77 10.37 20.99
C GLY A 59 -10.39 9.88 19.67
N GLU A 60 -9.61 9.84 18.57
CA GLU A 60 -10.09 9.40 17.25
C GLU A 60 -9.08 8.45 16.58
N LEU A 61 -9.57 7.66 15.64
CA LEU A 61 -8.69 6.80 14.83
C LEU A 61 -7.97 7.64 13.75
N PRO A 62 -6.68 7.31 13.43
CA PRO A 62 -5.88 8.04 12.44
C PRO A 62 -6.30 7.68 11.00
N LEU A 63 -7.58 7.87 10.67
CA LEU A 63 -8.18 7.45 9.40
C LEU A 63 -8.59 8.62 8.51
N VAL A 64 -8.53 9.85 9.02
CA VAL A 64 -8.99 11.05 8.33
C VAL A 64 -7.91 12.11 8.29
N GLY A 65 -7.83 12.79 7.15
CA GLY A 65 -6.75 13.74 6.88
C GLY A 65 -5.56 13.07 6.20
N LEU A 66 -4.82 13.85 5.40
CA LEU A 66 -3.74 13.32 4.57
C LEU A 66 -2.66 12.61 5.40
N GLY A 67 -2.16 13.26 6.46
CA GLY A 67 -1.10 12.70 7.31
C GLY A 67 -1.51 11.40 8.00
N PRO A 68 -2.60 11.40 8.80
CA PRO A 68 -3.06 10.20 9.49
C PRO A 68 -3.41 9.04 8.55
N SER A 69 -4.10 9.31 7.43
CA SER A 69 -4.49 8.27 6.46
C SER A 69 -3.30 7.65 5.76
N LEU A 70 -2.33 8.46 5.30
CA LEU A 70 -1.10 7.93 4.68
C LEU A 70 -0.25 7.15 5.68
N SER A 71 -0.20 7.61 6.94
CA SER A 71 0.50 6.90 8.01
C SER A 71 -0.14 5.53 8.28
N THR A 72 -1.47 5.46 8.38
CA THR A 72 -2.19 4.20 8.58
C THR A 72 -2.03 3.25 7.38
N LEU A 73 -2.14 3.75 6.15
CA LEU A 73 -1.89 2.95 4.94
C LEU A 73 -0.46 2.41 4.93
N ALA A 74 0.53 3.25 5.27
CA ALA A 74 1.93 2.85 5.36
C ALA A 74 2.14 1.74 6.40
N LEU A 75 1.47 1.82 7.56
CA LEU A 75 1.53 0.78 8.59
C LEU A 75 0.99 -0.56 8.07
N ILE A 76 -0.13 -0.56 7.34
CA ILE A 76 -0.72 -1.78 6.76
C ILE A 76 0.22 -2.39 5.71
N ILE A 77 0.84 -1.57 4.85
CA ILE A 77 1.83 -2.04 3.88
C ILE A 77 3.09 -2.58 4.60
N ALA A 78 3.55 -1.90 5.65
CA ALA A 78 4.68 -2.34 6.47
C ALA A 78 4.40 -3.67 7.18
N LEU A 79 3.17 -3.89 7.67
CA LEU A 79 2.75 -5.19 8.21
C LEU A 79 2.85 -6.29 7.14
N GLY A 80 2.38 -6.00 5.92
CA GLY A 80 2.54 -6.89 4.77
C GLY A 80 4.02 -7.20 4.49
N ALA A 81 4.87 -6.18 4.44
CA ALA A 81 6.31 -6.34 4.22
C ALA A 81 6.98 -7.16 5.35
N LEU A 82 6.63 -6.91 6.61
CA LEU A 82 7.12 -7.65 7.76
C LEU A 82 6.70 -9.12 7.71
N SER A 83 5.44 -9.39 7.36
CA SER A 83 4.93 -10.76 7.18
C SER A 83 5.67 -11.50 6.06
N LEU A 84 5.99 -10.81 4.96
CA LEU A 84 6.77 -11.39 3.85
C LEU A 84 8.24 -11.58 4.21
N ALA A 85 8.81 -10.74 5.08
CA ALA A 85 10.20 -10.85 5.53
C ALA A 85 10.46 -12.15 6.29
N THR A 86 9.44 -12.73 6.95
CA THR A 86 9.54 -14.04 7.60
C THR A 86 9.55 -15.22 6.59
N LEU A 87 9.15 -14.97 5.35
CA LEU A 87 9.06 -15.96 4.28
C LEU A 87 10.20 -15.77 3.27
N ARG A 88 11.30 -16.49 3.43
CA ARG A 88 12.52 -16.36 2.59
C ARG A 88 12.25 -16.30 1.08
N ALA A 89 11.25 -17.04 0.59
CA ALA A 89 10.93 -17.11 -0.83
C ALA A 89 10.37 -15.80 -1.43
N VAL A 90 9.80 -14.93 -0.60
CA VAL A 90 9.10 -13.70 -1.04
C VAL A 90 9.62 -12.43 -0.37
N SER A 91 10.55 -12.56 0.56
CA SER A 91 11.19 -11.45 1.27
C SER A 91 11.80 -10.37 0.35
N PRO A 92 12.31 -10.67 -0.86
CA PRO A 92 12.80 -9.64 -1.78
C PRO A 92 11.74 -8.62 -2.20
N LEU A 93 10.44 -8.91 -2.05
CA LEU A 93 9.36 -7.94 -2.31
C LEU A 93 9.49 -6.67 -1.46
N GLY A 94 10.15 -6.77 -0.30
CA GLY A 94 10.50 -5.62 0.52
C GLY A 94 11.32 -4.57 -0.22
N LEU A 95 12.10 -4.95 -1.27
CA LEU A 95 12.86 -4.00 -2.08
C LEU A 95 11.98 -2.97 -2.80
N VAL A 96 10.73 -3.30 -3.07
CA VAL A 96 9.73 -2.40 -3.67
C VAL A 96 8.81 -1.81 -2.62
N LEU A 97 8.36 -2.62 -1.64
CA LEU A 97 7.40 -2.18 -0.63
C LEU A 97 7.99 -1.20 0.38
N LEU A 98 9.24 -1.41 0.84
CA LEU A 98 9.83 -0.54 1.86
C LEU A 98 10.10 0.89 1.36
N PRO A 99 10.64 1.14 0.15
CA PRO A 99 10.70 2.49 -0.40
C PRO A 99 9.32 3.17 -0.47
N LEU A 100 8.26 2.42 -0.83
CA LEU A 100 6.90 2.95 -0.84
C LEU A 100 6.45 3.34 0.58
N VAL A 101 6.70 2.49 1.58
CA VAL A 101 6.41 2.79 2.99
C VAL A 101 7.16 4.05 3.45
N VAL A 102 8.46 4.17 3.12
CA VAL A 102 9.28 5.35 3.45
C VAL A 102 8.68 6.62 2.85
N VAL A 103 8.28 6.58 1.58
CA VAL A 103 7.63 7.72 0.91
C VAL A 103 6.31 8.08 1.58
N LEU A 104 5.47 7.10 1.90
CA LEU A 104 4.17 7.34 2.56
C LEU A 104 4.34 7.94 3.96
N VAL A 105 5.23 7.37 4.78
CA VAL A 105 5.51 7.89 6.14
C VAL A 105 6.15 9.29 6.06
N GLY A 106 7.10 9.49 5.15
CA GLY A 106 7.73 10.81 4.95
C GLY A 106 6.71 11.87 4.53
N THR A 107 5.81 11.53 3.60
CA THR A 107 4.72 12.42 3.18
C THR A 107 3.73 12.67 4.33
N ALA A 108 3.40 11.65 5.12
CA ALA A 108 2.55 11.78 6.30
C ALA A 108 3.16 12.74 7.34
N MET A 109 4.46 12.60 7.60
CA MET A 109 5.18 13.48 8.53
C MET A 109 5.25 14.92 8.01
N TRP A 110 5.48 15.11 6.71
CA TRP A 110 5.53 16.45 6.09
C TRP A 110 4.17 17.14 6.12
N SER A 111 3.08 16.42 5.84
CA SER A 111 1.72 16.97 5.91
C SER A 111 1.20 17.16 7.34
N GLY A 112 1.87 16.58 8.32
CA GLY A 112 1.49 16.59 9.73
C GLY A 112 0.51 15.48 10.09
N VAL A 113 0.90 14.63 11.06
CA VAL A 113 0.04 13.58 11.62
C VAL A 113 -0.79 14.21 12.76
N ARG A 114 -1.84 14.92 12.36
CA ARG A 114 -2.74 15.67 13.26
C ARG A 114 -4.19 15.45 12.82
N PRO A 115 -5.18 15.60 13.74
CA PRO A 115 -6.60 15.60 13.39
C PRO A 115 -6.91 16.63 12.31
N SER A 116 -7.83 16.28 11.42
CA SER A 116 -8.26 17.18 10.33
C SER A 116 -9.09 18.38 10.80
N GLY A 117 -9.46 18.43 12.08
CA GLY A 117 -10.33 19.47 12.66
C GLY A 117 -11.79 19.40 12.22
N GLU A 118 -12.14 18.52 11.31
CA GLU A 118 -13.53 18.27 10.96
C GLU A 118 -14.18 17.40 12.04
N HIS A 119 -14.98 18.02 12.88
CA HIS A 119 -15.89 17.33 13.81
C HIS A 119 -16.99 16.61 13.02
N LEU A 120 -16.67 15.45 12.50
CA LEU A 120 -17.67 14.57 11.91
C LEU A 120 -18.35 13.80 13.03
N ALA A 121 -19.46 14.36 13.55
CA ALA A 121 -20.32 13.71 14.57
C ALA A 121 -20.81 12.30 14.18
N PHE A 122 -20.55 11.86 12.95
CA PHE A 122 -20.99 10.61 12.36
C PHE A 122 -19.87 9.66 11.99
N ARG A 123 -18.67 9.79 12.56
CA ARG A 123 -17.56 8.84 12.36
C ARG A 123 -17.74 7.58 13.24
N GLY A 124 -18.86 6.89 13.03
CA GLY A 124 -19.12 5.62 13.70
C GLY A 124 -18.33 4.45 13.07
N LEU A 125 -18.59 3.26 13.58
CA LEU A 125 -17.99 2.00 13.13
C LEU A 125 -18.05 1.79 11.60
N TRP A 126 -19.16 2.20 10.97
CA TRP A 126 -19.35 2.11 9.51
C TRP A 126 -18.28 2.86 8.71
N PHE A 127 -17.99 4.10 9.13
CA PHE A 127 -16.96 4.90 8.49
C PHE A 127 -15.57 4.28 8.70
N ALA A 128 -15.26 3.87 9.93
CA ALA A 128 -13.99 3.23 10.23
C ALA A 128 -13.77 1.96 9.41
N LEU A 129 -14.79 1.11 9.30
CA LEU A 129 -14.76 -0.11 8.48
C LEU A 129 -14.60 0.22 6.99
N HIS A 130 -15.33 1.22 6.47
CA HIS A 130 -15.18 1.67 5.09
C HIS A 130 -13.72 2.05 4.79
N VAL A 131 -13.11 2.90 5.61
CA VAL A 131 -11.74 3.37 5.40
C VAL A 131 -10.74 2.24 5.57
N LEU A 132 -10.88 1.41 6.60
CA LEU A 132 -9.97 0.27 6.83
C LEU A 132 -10.02 -0.73 5.68
N PHE A 133 -11.20 -1.09 5.18
CA PHE A 133 -11.33 -1.99 4.02
C PHE A 133 -10.75 -1.36 2.75
N ALA A 134 -10.93 -0.06 2.55
CA ALA A 134 -10.28 0.65 1.44
C ALA A 134 -8.75 0.59 1.54
N MET A 135 -8.20 0.85 2.73
CA MET A 135 -6.75 0.80 2.97
C MET A 135 -6.18 -0.62 2.77
N VAL A 136 -6.88 -1.66 3.22
CA VAL A 136 -6.51 -3.06 2.95
C VAL A 136 -6.52 -3.33 1.44
N GLY A 137 -7.52 -2.83 0.72
CA GLY A 137 -7.57 -2.89 -0.74
C GLY A 137 -6.36 -2.24 -1.40
N TYR A 138 -6.02 -1.01 -1.03
CA TYR A 138 -4.86 -0.30 -1.58
C TYR A 138 -3.53 -0.94 -1.20
N ALA A 139 -3.37 -1.43 0.03
CA ALA A 139 -2.18 -2.17 0.45
C ALA A 139 -2.02 -3.47 -0.35
N ALA A 140 -3.10 -4.19 -0.60
CA ALA A 140 -3.09 -5.38 -1.44
C ALA A 140 -2.72 -5.05 -2.91
N LEU A 141 -3.20 -3.90 -3.44
CA LEU A 141 -2.81 -3.45 -4.77
C LEU A 141 -1.34 -3.05 -4.83
N ALA A 142 -0.80 -2.41 -3.78
CA ALA A 142 0.64 -2.12 -3.68
C ALA A 142 1.48 -3.42 -3.67
N LEU A 143 1.01 -4.47 -2.99
CA LEU A 143 1.66 -5.78 -3.02
C LEU A 143 1.56 -6.43 -4.41
N ALA A 144 0.41 -6.33 -5.08
CA ALA A 144 0.24 -6.83 -6.45
C ALA A 144 1.13 -6.05 -7.44
N PHE A 145 1.28 -4.74 -7.25
CA PHE A 145 2.22 -3.89 -7.98
C PHE A 145 3.67 -4.35 -7.77
N ALA A 146 4.10 -4.53 -6.52
CA ALA A 146 5.46 -4.97 -6.22
C ALA A 146 5.78 -6.33 -6.86
N ALA A 147 4.88 -7.29 -6.72
CA ALA A 147 5.01 -8.61 -7.34
C ALA A 147 5.01 -8.50 -8.89
N GLY A 148 4.13 -7.68 -9.46
CA GLY A 148 4.04 -7.45 -10.90
C GLY A 148 5.28 -6.77 -11.47
N LEU A 149 5.82 -5.75 -10.80
CA LEU A 149 7.04 -5.07 -11.21
C LEU A 149 8.23 -6.03 -11.22
N MET A 150 8.43 -6.78 -10.13
CA MET A 150 9.48 -7.79 -10.06
C MET A 150 9.31 -8.88 -11.12
N TYR A 151 8.07 -9.32 -11.37
CA TYR A 151 7.76 -10.28 -12.43
C TYR A 151 8.22 -9.77 -13.81
N LEU A 152 7.89 -8.52 -14.15
CA LEU A 152 8.24 -7.93 -15.44
C LEU A 152 9.76 -7.78 -15.62
N LEU A 153 10.46 -7.34 -14.57
CA LEU A 153 11.92 -7.21 -14.59
C LEU A 153 12.60 -8.59 -14.76
N GLN A 154 12.15 -9.58 -13.99
CA GLN A 154 12.70 -10.94 -14.10
C GLN A 154 12.35 -11.60 -15.43
N PHE A 155 11.13 -11.41 -15.94
CA PHE A 155 10.74 -11.89 -17.27
C PHE A 155 11.61 -11.30 -18.37
N ARG A 156 12.01 -10.01 -18.25
CA ARG A 156 12.90 -9.34 -19.20
C ARG A 156 14.28 -9.99 -19.20
N GLU A 157 14.89 -10.27 -18.05
CA GLU A 157 16.20 -10.95 -17.95
C GLU A 157 16.14 -12.37 -18.53
N LEU A 158 15.11 -13.14 -18.19
CA LEU A 158 14.92 -14.49 -18.74
C LEU A 158 14.80 -14.48 -20.28
N LYS A 159 14.02 -13.54 -20.83
CA LYS A 159 13.83 -13.41 -22.27
C LYS A 159 15.12 -13.00 -23.00
N SER A 160 15.92 -12.14 -22.41
CA SER A 160 17.20 -11.68 -22.97
C SER A 160 18.34 -12.69 -22.73
N LYS A 161 18.10 -13.77 -21.99
CA LYS A 161 19.11 -14.75 -21.55
C LYS A 161 20.26 -14.09 -20.75
N HIS A 162 20.01 -12.92 -20.15
CA HIS A 162 20.93 -12.21 -19.27
C HIS A 162 20.57 -12.55 -17.82
N PHE A 163 21.41 -13.32 -17.16
CA PHE A 163 21.18 -13.75 -15.78
C PHE A 163 21.92 -12.84 -14.80
N GLY A 164 21.42 -11.61 -14.65
CA GLY A 164 22.01 -10.56 -13.83
C GLY A 164 21.61 -10.63 -12.33
N ALA A 165 21.73 -9.48 -11.67
CA ALA A 165 21.39 -9.35 -10.24
C ALA A 165 19.89 -9.60 -9.98
N VAL A 166 19.02 -9.18 -10.87
CA VAL A 166 17.57 -9.37 -10.78
C VAL A 166 17.24 -10.86 -10.75
N PHE A 167 17.80 -11.64 -11.72
CA PHE A 167 17.55 -13.09 -11.77
C PHE A 167 18.03 -13.81 -10.51
N ARG A 168 19.15 -13.40 -9.96
CA ARG A 168 19.73 -14.04 -8.77
C ARG A 168 18.96 -13.69 -7.49
N PHE A 169 18.46 -12.46 -7.37
CA PHE A 169 17.89 -11.95 -6.14
C PHE A 169 16.35 -12.10 -6.08
N PHE A 170 15.65 -11.96 -7.21
CA PHE A 170 14.19 -11.96 -7.22
C PHE A 170 13.60 -13.38 -7.07
N PRO A 171 12.38 -13.48 -6.52
CA PRO A 171 11.64 -14.73 -6.47
C PRO A 171 11.34 -15.28 -7.87
N ALA A 172 11.12 -16.60 -7.99
CA ALA A 172 10.72 -17.22 -9.25
C ALA A 172 9.42 -16.60 -9.80
N LEU A 173 9.28 -16.53 -11.13
CA LEU A 173 8.10 -15.92 -11.80
C LEU A 173 6.77 -16.49 -11.29
N ASP A 174 6.71 -17.81 -11.09
CA ASP A 174 5.51 -18.47 -10.57
C ASP A 174 5.17 -18.05 -9.12
N THR A 175 6.20 -17.81 -8.29
CA THR A 175 6.01 -17.29 -6.93
C THR A 175 5.48 -15.88 -6.95
N LEU A 176 6.04 -15.02 -7.81
CA LEU A 176 5.58 -13.63 -7.98
C LEU A 176 4.15 -13.58 -8.51
N ASP A 177 3.81 -14.46 -9.46
CA ASP A 177 2.44 -14.56 -9.96
C ASP A 177 1.46 -15.01 -8.89
N ARG A 178 1.82 -16.01 -8.06
CA ARG A 178 0.98 -16.46 -6.93
C ARG A 178 0.78 -15.35 -5.90
N VAL A 179 1.83 -14.62 -5.55
CA VAL A 179 1.71 -13.49 -4.60
C VAL A 179 0.80 -12.41 -5.16
N GLY A 180 1.03 -11.95 -6.39
CA GLY A 180 0.19 -10.95 -7.04
C GLY A 180 -1.27 -11.39 -7.15
N ARG A 181 -1.52 -12.67 -7.47
CA ARG A 181 -2.87 -13.24 -7.52
C ARG A 181 -3.54 -13.24 -6.14
N ARG A 182 -2.84 -13.69 -5.09
CA ARG A 182 -3.39 -13.68 -3.72
C ARG A 182 -3.68 -12.28 -3.24
N ALA A 183 -2.79 -11.34 -3.51
CA ALA A 183 -3.00 -9.93 -3.18
C ALA A 183 -4.29 -9.39 -3.83
N LEU A 184 -4.51 -9.63 -5.12
CA LEU A 184 -5.74 -9.20 -5.81
C LEU A 184 -6.98 -9.91 -5.27
N LEU A 185 -6.91 -11.20 -4.91
CA LEU A 185 -8.02 -11.95 -4.34
C LEU A 185 -8.42 -11.46 -2.94
N VAL A 186 -7.50 -10.90 -2.18
CA VAL A 186 -7.78 -10.25 -0.88
C VAL A 186 -8.25 -8.81 -1.08
N GLY A 187 -7.55 -8.06 -1.93
CA GLY A 187 -7.81 -6.63 -2.13
C GLY A 187 -9.15 -6.35 -2.82
N PHE A 188 -9.56 -7.19 -3.77
CA PHE A 188 -10.82 -6.99 -4.50
C PHE A 188 -12.06 -7.08 -3.59
N PRO A 189 -12.26 -8.11 -2.76
CA PRO A 189 -13.36 -8.14 -1.80
C PRO A 189 -13.29 -7.00 -0.78
N ALA A 190 -12.09 -6.68 -0.28
CA ALA A 190 -11.92 -5.59 0.66
C ALA A 190 -12.37 -4.25 0.06
N LEU A 191 -11.92 -3.92 -1.16
CA LEU A 191 -12.33 -2.68 -1.82
C LEU A 191 -13.83 -2.70 -2.20
N THR A 192 -14.39 -3.87 -2.54
CA THR A 192 -15.83 -4.00 -2.79
C THR A 192 -16.63 -3.71 -1.54
N LEU A 193 -16.23 -4.27 -0.39
CA LEU A 193 -16.86 -3.97 0.90
C LEU A 193 -16.71 -2.49 1.25
N ALA A 194 -15.54 -1.90 1.02
CA ALA A 194 -15.35 -0.47 1.20
C ALA A 194 -16.36 0.35 0.39
N LEU A 195 -16.52 0.06 -0.91
CA LEU A 195 -17.47 0.77 -1.76
C LEU A 195 -18.91 0.62 -1.28
N VAL A 196 -19.32 -0.60 -0.90
CA VAL A 196 -20.66 -0.86 -0.39
C VAL A 196 -20.90 -0.08 0.91
N LEU A 197 -19.95 -0.12 1.85
CA LEU A 197 -20.04 0.63 3.11
C LEU A 197 -20.06 2.15 2.88
N GLY A 198 -19.23 2.66 1.96
CA GLY A 198 -19.21 4.07 1.60
C GLY A 198 -20.54 4.52 0.97
N TRP A 199 -21.08 3.72 0.06
CA TRP A 199 -22.41 3.97 -0.52
C TRP A 199 -23.51 3.96 0.54
N ALA A 200 -23.55 2.94 1.40
CA ALA A 200 -24.54 2.83 2.46
C ALA A 200 -24.47 4.00 3.43
N TRP A 201 -23.26 4.43 3.80
CA TRP A 201 -23.04 5.61 4.65
C TRP A 201 -23.55 6.88 4.00
N THR A 202 -23.22 7.12 2.72
CA THR A 202 -23.68 8.30 1.99
C THR A 202 -25.21 8.32 1.84
N ALA A 203 -25.81 7.19 1.49
CA ALA A 203 -27.26 7.05 1.38
C ALA A 203 -27.99 7.34 2.72
N ARG A 204 -27.37 6.94 3.85
CA ARG A 204 -27.98 7.12 5.18
C ARG A 204 -27.85 8.53 5.75
N PHE A 205 -26.73 9.19 5.48
CA PHE A 205 -26.37 10.45 6.17
C PHE A 205 -26.30 11.68 5.26
N GLN A 206 -26.02 11.57 3.98
CA GLN A 206 -25.88 12.70 3.06
C GLN A 206 -27.11 12.91 2.15
N HIS A 207 -28.05 11.98 2.11
CA HIS A 207 -29.29 12.02 1.32
C HIS A 207 -29.14 12.25 -0.20
N SER A 208 -27.93 12.46 -0.71
CA SER A 208 -27.63 12.62 -2.12
C SER A 208 -26.32 11.96 -2.49
N LEU A 209 -26.36 11.04 -3.44
CA LEU A 209 -25.17 10.49 -4.07
C LEU A 209 -24.73 11.43 -5.19
N GLU A 210 -23.79 12.30 -4.92
CA GLU A 210 -23.09 13.02 -5.98
C GLU A 210 -22.14 12.07 -6.71
N VAL A 211 -22.63 11.42 -7.77
CA VAL A 211 -21.83 10.50 -8.61
C VAL A 211 -20.57 11.21 -9.18
N ARG A 212 -20.61 12.54 -9.31
CA ARG A 212 -19.48 13.35 -9.75
C ARG A 212 -18.47 13.67 -8.63
N ASN A 213 -18.71 13.25 -7.40
CA ASN A 213 -17.74 13.47 -6.32
C ASN A 213 -16.43 12.76 -6.66
N PRO A 214 -15.27 13.48 -6.67
CA PRO A 214 -13.97 12.90 -7.00
C PRO A 214 -13.61 11.66 -6.19
N LYS A 215 -14.04 11.58 -4.92
CA LYS A 215 -13.82 10.41 -4.05
C LYS A 215 -14.54 9.17 -4.57
N VAL A 216 -15.80 9.33 -5.03
CA VAL A 216 -16.60 8.23 -5.60
C VAL A 216 -15.98 7.76 -6.91
N LEU A 217 -15.63 8.69 -7.80
CA LEU A 217 -14.99 8.38 -9.08
C LEU A 217 -13.67 7.64 -8.88
N TRP A 218 -12.87 8.08 -7.91
CA TRP A 218 -11.60 7.44 -7.60
C TRP A 218 -11.77 6.03 -7.02
N GLY A 219 -12.75 5.82 -6.15
CA GLY A 219 -13.10 4.51 -5.62
C GLY A 219 -13.54 3.54 -6.72
N VAL A 220 -14.43 3.99 -7.63
CA VAL A 220 -14.90 3.19 -8.77
C VAL A 220 -13.77 2.89 -9.75
N LEU A 221 -12.90 3.86 -10.04
CA LEU A 221 -11.71 3.66 -10.87
C LEU A 221 -10.80 2.59 -10.26
N SER A 222 -10.52 2.69 -8.96
CA SER A 222 -9.70 1.72 -8.24
C SER A 222 -10.30 0.32 -8.32
N TRP A 223 -11.60 0.19 -8.11
CA TRP A 223 -12.32 -1.08 -8.22
C TRP A 223 -12.26 -1.67 -9.64
N THR A 224 -12.46 -0.83 -10.65
CA THR A 224 -12.36 -1.22 -12.08
C THR A 224 -10.96 -1.76 -12.41
N ILE A 225 -9.91 -1.15 -11.86
CA ILE A 225 -8.53 -1.61 -12.02
C ILE A 225 -8.34 -3.02 -11.43
N PHE A 226 -8.90 -3.29 -10.24
CA PHE A 226 -8.88 -4.64 -9.67
C PHE A 226 -9.58 -5.65 -10.56
N VAL A 227 -10.77 -5.32 -11.08
CA VAL A 227 -11.49 -6.17 -12.04
C VAL A 227 -10.64 -6.43 -13.28
N ALA A 228 -10.06 -5.39 -13.88
CA ALA A 228 -9.20 -5.52 -15.05
C ALA A 228 -7.98 -6.41 -14.78
N ALA A 229 -7.32 -6.24 -13.61
CA ALA A 229 -6.18 -7.06 -13.22
C ALA A 229 -6.56 -8.54 -12.98
N LEU A 230 -7.75 -8.80 -12.43
CA LEU A 230 -8.27 -10.17 -12.26
C LEU A 230 -8.66 -10.80 -13.60
N LEU A 231 -9.32 -10.03 -14.49
CA LEU A 231 -9.69 -10.50 -15.82
C LEU A 231 -8.46 -10.78 -16.71
N ALA A 232 -7.39 -9.98 -16.57
CA ALA A 232 -6.14 -10.19 -17.29
C ALA A 232 -5.48 -11.54 -16.95
N ARG A 233 -5.92 -12.19 -15.87
CA ARG A 233 -5.49 -13.55 -15.46
C ARG A 233 -6.28 -14.68 -16.13
N LYS A 234 -7.39 -14.37 -16.82
CA LYS A 234 -8.19 -15.36 -17.56
C LYS A 234 -7.59 -15.53 -18.97
N GLY A 235 -7.36 -16.77 -19.40
CA GLY A 235 -6.86 -17.10 -20.74
C GLY A 235 -5.55 -17.92 -20.71
N SER A 236 -5.12 -18.49 -21.84
CA SER A 236 -3.98 -19.40 -21.93
C SER A 236 -2.65 -18.69 -22.27
N GLY A 237 -1.54 -19.19 -21.74
CA GLY A 237 -0.16 -19.02 -22.24
C GLY A 237 0.61 -17.73 -21.88
N ARG A 238 -0.01 -16.56 -21.65
CA ARG A 238 0.68 -15.29 -21.32
C ARG A 238 0.08 -14.57 -20.09
N GLN A 239 -0.59 -15.33 -19.26
CA GLN A 239 -1.42 -14.80 -18.16
C GLN A 239 -0.62 -13.99 -17.14
N GLY A 240 0.52 -14.51 -16.66
CA GLY A 240 1.34 -13.86 -15.64
C GLY A 240 1.84 -12.48 -16.07
N ARG A 241 2.33 -12.36 -17.33
CA ARG A 241 2.82 -11.07 -17.84
C ARG A 241 1.69 -10.03 -18.00
N ARG A 242 0.52 -10.44 -18.51
CA ARG A 242 -0.64 -9.53 -18.67
C ARG A 242 -1.15 -9.06 -17.32
N ALA A 243 -1.27 -9.97 -16.35
CA ALA A 243 -1.67 -9.64 -14.99
C ALA A 243 -0.66 -8.73 -14.28
N ALA A 244 0.65 -8.99 -14.46
CA ALA A 244 1.71 -8.13 -13.94
C ALA A 244 1.63 -6.72 -14.53
N LEU A 245 1.46 -6.59 -15.86
CA LEU A 245 1.25 -5.29 -16.52
C LEU A 245 0.02 -4.58 -16.01
N ALA A 246 -1.12 -5.27 -15.89
CA ALA A 246 -2.35 -4.68 -15.39
C ALA A 246 -2.21 -4.18 -13.93
N SER A 247 -1.53 -4.94 -13.08
CA SER A 247 -1.26 -4.52 -11.69
C SER A 247 -0.34 -3.31 -11.62
N VAL A 248 0.73 -3.28 -12.43
CA VAL A 248 1.71 -2.17 -12.44
C VAL A 248 1.09 -0.90 -13.01
N LEU A 249 0.44 -0.99 -14.17
CA LEU A 249 -0.21 0.16 -14.81
C LEU A 249 -1.39 0.66 -13.98
N GLY A 250 -2.17 -0.27 -13.40
CA GLY A 250 -3.29 0.07 -12.55
C GLY A 250 -2.87 0.82 -11.29
N PHE A 251 -1.83 0.35 -10.59
CA PHE A 251 -1.30 1.07 -9.44
C PHE A 251 -0.75 2.45 -9.81
N ALA A 252 0.02 2.54 -10.90
CA ALA A 252 0.54 3.82 -11.40
C ALA A 252 -0.60 4.81 -11.73
N LEU A 253 -1.69 4.32 -12.35
CA LEU A 253 -2.87 5.13 -12.68
C LEU A 253 -3.59 5.62 -11.42
N ILE A 254 -3.73 4.78 -10.38
CA ILE A 254 -4.33 5.19 -9.10
C ILE A 254 -3.47 6.28 -8.43
N VAL A 255 -2.17 6.10 -8.38
CA VAL A 255 -1.26 7.11 -7.80
C VAL A 255 -1.32 8.41 -8.61
N ALA A 256 -1.26 8.33 -9.95
CA ALA A 256 -1.34 9.50 -10.81
C ALA A 256 -2.68 10.24 -10.69
N SER A 257 -3.80 9.51 -10.64
CA SER A 257 -5.12 10.11 -10.46
C SER A 257 -5.29 10.75 -9.08
N TYR A 258 -4.74 10.15 -8.04
CA TYR A 258 -4.71 10.74 -6.70
C TYR A 258 -3.94 12.06 -6.68
N LEU A 259 -2.73 12.06 -7.24
CA LEU A 259 -1.90 13.27 -7.33
C LEU A 259 -2.59 14.37 -8.15
N TRP A 260 -3.21 14.00 -9.28
CA TRP A 260 -3.97 14.93 -10.12
C TRP A 260 -5.10 15.60 -9.34
N ILE A 261 -5.94 14.81 -8.65
CA ILE A 261 -7.05 15.33 -7.85
C ILE A 261 -6.51 16.24 -6.75
N ARG A 262 -5.41 15.85 -6.10
CA ARG A 262 -4.79 16.64 -5.02
C ARG A 262 -4.28 18.00 -5.49
N VAL A 263 -3.75 18.07 -6.71
CA VAL A 263 -3.31 19.34 -7.33
C VAL A 263 -4.50 20.23 -7.67
N GLN A 264 -5.61 19.65 -8.13
CA GLN A 264 -6.81 20.40 -8.52
C GLN A 264 -7.63 20.91 -7.33
N THR A 265 -7.53 20.24 -6.17
CA THR A 265 -8.29 20.59 -4.96
C THR A 265 -7.36 20.78 -3.75
N PRO A 266 -6.53 21.87 -3.75
CA PRO A 266 -5.68 22.16 -2.62
C PRO A 266 -6.53 22.46 -1.39
N GLY A 267 -6.31 21.70 -0.28
CA GLY A 267 -7.05 21.91 0.97
C GLY A 267 -8.27 21.01 1.20
N ALA A 268 -8.78 20.30 0.19
CA ALA A 268 -9.82 19.31 0.42
C ALA A 268 -9.24 18.09 1.16
N ALA A 269 -9.90 17.70 2.27
CA ALA A 269 -9.63 16.43 2.94
C ALA A 269 -10.10 15.29 2.01
N PHE A 270 -9.18 14.73 1.21
CA PHE A 270 -9.50 13.71 0.23
C PHE A 270 -9.50 12.29 0.84
N LEU A 271 -8.81 12.10 1.96
CA LEU A 271 -8.81 10.88 2.77
C LEU A 271 -9.15 11.22 4.21
#